data_4cc815730471fe7d03b97b280437555c
#
_entry.id   4cc815730471fe7d03b97b280437555c
#
_cell.length_a   1.000
_cell.length_b   1.000
_cell.length_c   1.000
_cell.angle_alpha   90.00
_cell.angle_beta   90.00
_cell.angle_gamma   90.00
#
_symmetry.space_group_name_H-M   'P 1'
#
loop_
_entity.id
_entity.type
_entity.pdbx_description
1 polymer ?
#
loop_
_entity_poly.entity_id
_entity_poly.type
_entity_poly.pdbx_seq_one_letter_code
_entity_poly.pdbx_strand_id
1 'polypeptide(L)'
;MAITWLVSEALLDSVAPILALSMGASAGILFTMPTAPAAQPAPLIVAHCVAAFLGVLSAQLIDNTALAVGIAVGVHAGLMVRFGYMHPPSGGTALTAVIGGEAVTKLGYTFIWRPVLLNAVLLVLLAIVINAPFAWRRYPAKN
;
A
#
# COMPACT_ATOMS: atom_id res chain seq x y z
N MET A 1 11.11 -2.16 6.89
CA MET A 1 10.11 -3.21 7.20
C MET A 1 9.98 -3.48 8.70
N ALA A 2 11.06 -3.71 9.47
CA ALA A 2 10.94 -3.96 10.91
C ALA A 2 10.19 -2.85 11.67
N ILE A 3 10.51 -1.59 11.40
CA ILE A 3 9.86 -0.44 12.05
C ILE A 3 8.36 -0.39 11.69
N THR A 4 8.00 -0.56 10.41
CA THR A 4 6.59 -0.57 9.99
C THR A 4 5.83 -1.74 10.61
N TRP A 5 6.47 -2.90 10.72
CA TRP A 5 5.91 -4.06 11.42
C TRP A 5 5.64 -3.77 12.89
N LEU A 6 6.66 -3.31 13.63
CA LEU A 6 6.54 -3.02 15.08
C LEU A 6 5.47 -1.95 15.37
N VAL A 7 5.42 -0.88 14.54
CA VAL A 7 4.38 0.15 14.70
C VAL A 7 3.00 -0.41 14.40
N SER A 8 2.86 -1.23 13.36
CA SER A 8 1.59 -1.86 13.02
C SER A 8 1.14 -2.86 14.10
N GLU A 9 2.06 -3.67 14.63
CA GLU A 9 1.79 -4.62 15.70
C GLU A 9 1.34 -3.90 16.98
N ALA A 10 2.04 -2.82 17.37
CA ALA A 10 1.69 -2.03 18.55
C ALA A 10 0.33 -1.31 18.45
N LEU A 11 -0.13 -1.00 17.22
CA LEU A 11 -1.37 -0.26 17.00
C LEU A 11 -2.56 -1.12 16.54
N LEU A 12 -2.33 -2.33 16.04
CA LEU A 12 -3.30 -3.08 15.24
C LEU A 12 -3.32 -4.59 15.50
N ASP A 13 -2.57 -5.08 16.48
CA ASP A 13 -2.47 -6.48 16.92
C ASP A 13 -2.35 -7.52 15.77
N SER A 14 -3.46 -7.93 15.17
CA SER A 14 -3.51 -9.09 14.26
C SER A 14 -3.39 -8.76 12.76
N VAL A 15 -3.42 -7.48 12.36
CA VAL A 15 -3.46 -7.09 10.93
C VAL A 15 -2.07 -6.84 10.35
N ALA A 16 -1.06 -6.63 11.21
CA ALA A 16 0.31 -6.33 10.80
C ALA A 16 0.92 -7.34 9.82
N PRO A 17 0.81 -8.67 10.03
CA PRO A 17 1.39 -9.67 9.12
C PRO A 17 0.83 -9.63 7.70
N ILE A 18 -0.46 -9.35 7.58
CA ILE A 18 -1.18 -9.44 6.30
C ILE A 18 -0.76 -8.31 5.35
N LEU A 19 -0.52 -7.12 5.90
CA LEU A 19 -0.04 -5.98 5.11
C LEU A 19 1.44 -6.03 4.77
N ALA A 20 2.21 -6.84 5.49
CA ALA A 20 3.65 -6.93 5.30
C ALA A 20 4.05 -7.29 3.87
N LEU A 21 3.24 -8.07 3.16
CA LEU A 21 3.53 -8.48 1.77
C LEU A 21 3.51 -7.28 0.81
N SER A 22 2.44 -6.51 0.77
CA SER A 22 2.35 -5.36 -0.14
C SER A 22 3.30 -4.23 0.27
N MET A 23 3.43 -3.95 1.56
CA MET A 23 4.36 -2.95 2.08
C MET A 23 5.83 -3.40 1.93
N GLY A 24 6.11 -4.72 1.98
CA GLY A 24 7.43 -5.28 1.69
C GLY A 24 7.87 -5.04 0.26
N ALA A 25 7.00 -5.28 -0.71
CA ALA A 25 7.25 -4.97 -2.10
C ALA A 25 7.45 -3.46 -2.33
N SER A 26 6.64 -2.61 -1.68
CA SER A 26 6.80 -1.16 -1.70
C SER A 26 8.15 -0.72 -1.14
N ALA A 27 8.56 -1.26 0.00
CA ALA A 27 9.88 -1.01 0.58
C ALA A 27 10.99 -1.42 -0.38
N GLY A 28 10.86 -2.58 -1.03
CA GLY A 28 11.79 -3.04 -2.06
C GLY A 28 12.03 -1.95 -3.12
N ILE A 29 10.96 -1.41 -3.71
CA ILE A 29 11.06 -0.36 -4.74
C ILE A 29 11.69 0.92 -4.17
N LEU A 30 11.23 1.39 -3.00
CA LEU A 30 11.72 2.63 -2.40
C LEU A 30 13.21 2.59 -2.05
N PHE A 31 13.70 1.44 -1.63
CA PHE A 31 15.09 1.30 -1.18
C PHE A 31 16.04 0.79 -2.27
N THR A 32 15.54 0.19 -3.34
CA THR A 32 16.39 -0.23 -4.46
C THR A 32 16.38 0.76 -5.63
N MET A 33 15.24 1.38 -5.90
CA MET A 33 15.00 2.28 -7.03
C MET A 33 14.33 3.61 -6.59
N PRO A 34 14.95 4.40 -5.68
CA PRO A 34 14.30 5.57 -5.08
C PRO A 34 13.95 6.68 -6.08
N THR A 35 14.61 6.73 -7.23
CA THR A 35 14.35 7.70 -8.29
C THR A 35 13.26 7.25 -9.28
N ALA A 36 12.81 5.99 -9.20
CA ALA A 36 11.76 5.49 -10.09
C ALA A 36 10.44 6.25 -9.87
N PRO A 37 9.65 6.55 -10.92
CA PRO A 37 8.34 7.19 -10.79
C PRO A 37 7.41 6.45 -9.82
N ALA A 38 7.41 5.11 -9.85
CA ALA A 38 6.61 4.27 -8.96
C ALA A 38 7.04 4.34 -7.49
N ALA A 39 8.27 4.78 -7.19
CA ALA A 39 8.77 4.94 -5.82
C ALA A 39 8.35 6.28 -5.18
N GLN A 40 7.84 7.23 -5.96
CA GLN A 40 7.58 8.57 -5.45
C GLN A 40 6.44 8.60 -4.42
N PRO A 41 6.43 9.57 -3.47
CA PRO A 41 5.46 9.63 -2.38
C PRO A 41 4.01 9.64 -2.86
N ALA A 42 3.67 10.46 -3.86
CA ALA A 42 2.30 10.58 -4.34
C ALA A 42 1.77 9.29 -4.99
N PRO A 43 2.45 8.66 -5.97
CA PRO A 43 2.06 7.34 -6.47
C PRO A 43 1.89 6.30 -5.37
N LEU A 44 2.83 6.19 -4.43
CA LEU A 44 2.76 5.21 -3.36
C LEU A 44 1.53 5.43 -2.47
N ILE A 45 1.36 6.62 -1.91
CA ILE A 45 0.27 6.92 -0.95
C ILE A 45 -1.08 6.80 -1.65
N VAL A 46 -1.25 7.45 -2.80
CA VAL A 46 -2.53 7.46 -3.54
C VAL A 46 -2.91 6.04 -3.96
N ALA A 47 -1.96 5.30 -4.55
CA ALA A 47 -2.25 3.95 -5.02
C ALA A 47 -2.67 3.01 -3.89
N HIS A 48 -1.99 3.03 -2.74
CA HIS A 48 -2.36 2.19 -1.59
C HIS A 48 -3.73 2.58 -1.00
N CYS A 49 -4.04 3.87 -0.87
CA CYS A 49 -5.34 4.31 -0.36
C CYS A 49 -6.49 3.94 -1.31
N VAL A 50 -6.32 4.14 -2.62
CA VAL A 50 -7.32 3.75 -3.63
C VAL A 50 -7.49 2.23 -3.67
N ALA A 51 -6.39 1.47 -3.59
CA ALA A 51 -6.42 0.01 -3.52
C ALA A 51 -7.19 -0.49 -2.31
N ALA A 52 -6.93 0.08 -1.12
CA ALA A 52 -7.65 -0.27 0.10
C ALA A 52 -9.15 0.05 -0.02
N PHE A 53 -9.49 1.22 -0.54
CA PHE A 53 -10.88 1.62 -0.75
C PHE A 53 -11.62 0.65 -1.68
N LEU A 54 -11.06 0.39 -2.86
CA LEU A 54 -11.68 -0.51 -3.85
C LEU A 54 -11.76 -1.95 -3.34
N GLY A 55 -10.75 -2.41 -2.61
CA GLY A 55 -10.75 -3.74 -2.02
C GLY A 55 -11.86 -3.89 -0.98
N VAL A 56 -12.00 -2.95 -0.04
CA VAL A 56 -13.08 -2.95 0.96
C VAL A 56 -14.44 -2.87 0.29
N LEU A 57 -14.61 -1.96 -0.67
CA LEU A 57 -15.86 -1.80 -1.42
C LEU A 57 -16.25 -3.10 -2.14
N SER A 58 -15.31 -3.74 -2.85
CA SER A 58 -15.55 -5.00 -3.55
C SER A 58 -15.90 -6.13 -2.60
N ALA A 59 -15.21 -6.22 -1.45
CA ALA A 59 -15.49 -7.23 -0.43
C ALA A 59 -16.89 -7.07 0.19
N GLN A 60 -17.41 -5.85 0.26
CA GLN A 60 -18.75 -5.58 0.82
C GLN A 60 -19.89 -5.79 -0.19
N LEU A 61 -19.62 -5.61 -1.49
CA LEU A 61 -20.65 -5.64 -2.53
C LEU A 61 -20.72 -6.95 -3.30
N ILE A 62 -19.68 -7.78 -3.24
CA ILE A 62 -19.53 -8.95 -4.12
C ILE A 62 -19.25 -10.19 -3.27
N ASP A 63 -20.23 -11.09 -3.17
CA ASP A 63 -20.13 -12.32 -2.39
C ASP A 63 -19.09 -13.30 -2.94
N ASN A 64 -18.92 -13.35 -4.27
CA ASN A 64 -17.94 -14.21 -4.89
C ASN A 64 -16.54 -13.62 -4.73
N THR A 65 -15.72 -14.21 -3.88
CA THR A 65 -14.37 -13.74 -3.54
C THR A 65 -13.46 -13.59 -4.77
N ALA A 66 -13.50 -14.52 -5.73
CA ALA A 66 -12.65 -14.44 -6.90
C ALA A 66 -13.03 -13.24 -7.80
N LEU A 67 -14.33 -12.98 -7.94
CA LEU A 67 -14.85 -11.83 -8.68
C LEU A 67 -14.53 -10.53 -7.94
N ALA A 68 -14.70 -10.49 -6.61
CA ALA A 68 -14.35 -9.33 -5.78
C ALA A 68 -12.87 -8.96 -5.93
N VAL A 69 -11.96 -9.94 -5.87
CA VAL A 69 -10.53 -9.75 -6.11
C VAL A 69 -10.26 -9.23 -7.52
N GLY A 70 -10.83 -9.86 -8.53
CA GLY A 70 -10.62 -9.47 -9.93
C GLY A 70 -11.06 -8.03 -10.19
N ILE A 71 -12.22 -7.63 -9.68
CA ILE A 71 -12.74 -6.26 -9.82
C ILE A 71 -11.90 -5.27 -9.02
N ALA A 72 -11.60 -5.56 -7.75
CA ALA A 72 -10.80 -4.67 -6.91
C ALA A 72 -9.44 -4.37 -7.54
N VAL A 73 -8.70 -5.40 -7.91
CA VAL A 73 -7.34 -5.26 -8.48
C VAL A 73 -7.40 -4.68 -9.90
N GLY A 74 -8.33 -5.14 -10.74
CA GLY A 74 -8.45 -4.69 -12.13
C GLY A 74 -8.86 -3.22 -12.24
N VAL A 75 -9.88 -2.79 -11.48
CA VAL A 75 -10.32 -1.39 -11.45
C VAL A 75 -9.22 -0.50 -10.86
N HIS A 76 -8.59 -0.94 -9.77
CA HIS A 76 -7.46 -0.23 -9.20
C HIS A 76 -6.35 -0.02 -10.23
N ALA A 77 -5.89 -1.06 -10.90
CA ALA A 77 -4.84 -0.97 -11.91
C ALA A 77 -5.23 -0.02 -13.05
N GLY A 78 -6.46 -0.11 -13.54
CA GLY A 78 -6.99 0.78 -14.58
C GLY A 78 -6.96 2.25 -14.17
N LEU A 79 -7.38 2.57 -12.93
CA LEU A 79 -7.34 3.93 -12.39
C LEU A 79 -5.89 4.43 -12.25
N MET A 80 -4.97 3.59 -11.75
CA MET A 80 -3.57 3.98 -11.60
C MET A 80 -2.92 4.29 -12.95
N VAL A 81 -3.20 3.50 -13.98
CA VAL A 81 -2.76 3.78 -15.35
C VAL A 81 -3.38 5.08 -15.87
N ARG A 82 -4.70 5.25 -15.71
CA ARG A 82 -5.43 6.43 -16.21
C ARG A 82 -4.96 7.74 -15.61
N PHE A 83 -4.61 7.74 -14.32
CA PHE A 83 -4.20 8.94 -13.59
C PHE A 83 -2.69 9.08 -13.41
N GLY A 84 -1.89 8.13 -13.86
CA GLY A 84 -0.43 8.20 -13.78
C GLY A 84 0.16 7.94 -12.39
N TYR A 85 -0.61 7.36 -11.46
CA TYR A 85 -0.15 7.03 -10.10
C TYR A 85 0.29 5.56 -9.96
N MET A 86 1.04 5.06 -10.93
CA MET A 86 1.47 3.67 -10.97
C MET A 86 2.39 3.31 -9.80
N HIS A 87 1.90 2.47 -8.89
CA HIS A 87 2.68 1.83 -7.83
C HIS A 87 2.24 0.35 -7.73
N PRO A 88 2.86 -0.56 -8.47
CA PRO A 88 2.40 -1.94 -8.61
C PRO A 88 2.16 -2.70 -7.30
N PRO A 89 2.95 -2.52 -6.22
CA PRO A 89 2.70 -3.21 -4.95
C PRO A 89 1.32 -2.94 -4.34
N SER A 90 0.70 -1.81 -4.66
CA SER A 90 -0.63 -1.46 -4.11
C SER A 90 -1.74 -2.43 -4.54
N GLY A 91 -1.58 -3.15 -5.65
CA GLY A 91 -2.48 -4.25 -6.01
C GLY A 91 -2.59 -5.31 -4.92
N GLY A 92 -1.48 -5.58 -4.21
CA GLY A 92 -1.47 -6.45 -3.03
C GLY A 92 -2.31 -5.91 -1.86
N THR A 93 -2.44 -4.59 -1.73
CA THR A 93 -3.32 -3.98 -0.72
C THR A 93 -4.80 -4.17 -1.08
N ALA A 94 -5.18 -4.04 -2.36
CA ALA A 94 -6.54 -4.35 -2.81
C ALA A 94 -6.89 -5.82 -2.57
N LEU A 95 -5.96 -6.73 -2.90
CA LEU A 95 -6.09 -8.15 -2.62
C LEU A 95 -6.26 -8.43 -1.12
N THR A 96 -5.40 -7.83 -0.28
CA THR A 96 -5.46 -7.95 1.19
C THR A 96 -6.81 -7.49 1.74
N ALA A 97 -7.37 -6.41 1.23
CA ALA A 97 -8.68 -5.91 1.68
C ALA A 97 -9.82 -6.90 1.41
N VAL A 98 -9.71 -7.71 0.35
CA VAL A 98 -10.73 -8.73 0.01
C VAL A 98 -10.51 -10.04 0.76
N ILE A 99 -9.27 -10.55 0.81
CA ILE A 99 -8.98 -11.90 1.32
C ILE A 99 -8.25 -11.92 2.67
N GLY A 100 -8.05 -10.77 3.30
CA GLY A 100 -7.30 -10.66 4.56
C GLY A 100 -8.01 -11.23 5.79
N GLY A 101 -9.19 -11.83 5.61
CA GLY A 101 -9.94 -12.50 6.67
C GLY A 101 -10.65 -11.54 7.63
N GLU A 102 -11.14 -12.10 8.72
CA GLU A 102 -12.01 -11.40 9.69
C GLU A 102 -11.35 -10.13 10.28
N ALA A 103 -10.05 -10.19 10.53
CA ALA A 103 -9.30 -9.07 11.09
C ALA A 103 -9.35 -7.83 10.19
N VAL A 104 -9.27 -8.02 8.87
CA VAL A 104 -9.36 -6.93 7.88
C VAL A 104 -10.81 -6.52 7.64
N THR A 105 -11.71 -7.49 7.50
CA THR A 105 -13.12 -7.25 7.24
C THR A 105 -13.79 -6.43 8.34
N LYS A 106 -13.45 -6.69 9.61
CA LYS A 106 -13.94 -5.93 10.78
C LYS A 106 -13.51 -4.46 10.77
N LEU A 107 -12.38 -4.13 10.14
CA LEU A 107 -11.95 -2.73 10.02
C LEU A 107 -12.78 -1.94 9.02
N GLY A 108 -13.36 -2.59 8.02
CA GLY A 108 -14.07 -1.89 6.95
C GLY A 108 -13.22 -0.76 6.37
N TYR A 109 -13.81 0.42 6.18
CA TYR A 109 -13.08 1.60 5.64
C TYR A 109 -12.02 2.18 6.58
N THR A 110 -12.00 1.78 7.88
CA THR A 110 -10.91 2.14 8.79
C THR A 110 -9.57 1.56 8.32
N PHE A 111 -9.60 0.45 7.57
CA PHE A 111 -8.43 -0.17 6.94
C PHE A 111 -7.62 0.81 6.08
N ILE A 112 -8.27 1.81 5.46
CA ILE A 112 -7.60 2.82 4.62
C ILE A 112 -6.68 3.70 5.47
N TRP A 113 -7.15 4.13 6.63
CA TRP A 113 -6.41 5.03 7.53
C TRP A 113 -5.44 4.25 8.40
N ARG A 114 -5.93 3.16 8.97
CA ARG A 114 -5.21 2.22 9.82
C ARG A 114 -5.45 0.81 9.30
N PRO A 115 -4.47 0.14 8.78
CA PRO A 115 -3.03 0.38 8.76
C PRO A 115 -2.46 1.00 7.47
N VAL A 116 -3.23 1.11 6.37
CA VAL A 116 -2.67 1.35 5.03
C VAL A 116 -1.99 2.71 4.92
N LEU A 117 -2.68 3.81 5.18
CA LEU A 117 -2.11 5.15 5.07
C LEU A 117 -0.94 5.34 6.05
N LEU A 118 -1.11 4.87 7.28
CA LEU A 118 -0.07 4.95 8.30
C LEU A 118 1.24 4.31 7.82
N ASN A 119 1.17 3.07 7.32
CA ASN A 119 2.36 2.36 6.82
C ASN A 119 2.94 3.00 5.55
N ALA A 120 2.09 3.48 4.64
CA ALA A 120 2.54 4.18 3.44
C ALA A 120 3.32 5.45 3.79
N VAL A 121 2.82 6.26 4.73
CA VAL A 121 3.50 7.47 5.22
C VAL A 121 4.81 7.12 5.93
N LEU A 122 4.81 6.11 6.81
CA LEU A 122 6.02 5.65 7.49
C LEU A 122 7.09 5.18 6.50
N LEU A 123 6.72 4.44 5.46
CA LEU A 123 7.67 4.02 4.42
C LEU A 123 8.28 5.21 3.68
N VAL A 124 7.46 6.20 3.34
CA VAL A 124 7.95 7.43 2.69
C VAL A 124 8.93 8.17 3.60
N LEU A 125 8.58 8.36 4.87
CA LEU A 125 9.47 9.03 5.83
C LEU A 125 10.78 8.28 6.02
N LEU A 126 10.73 6.96 6.16
CA LEU A 126 11.94 6.12 6.24
C LEU A 126 12.76 6.20 4.96
N ALA A 127 12.12 6.22 3.79
CA ALA A 127 12.83 6.35 2.52
C ALA A 127 13.54 7.72 2.40
N ILE A 128 12.92 8.80 2.87
CA ILE A 128 13.56 10.12 2.93
C ILE A 128 14.80 10.06 3.82
N VAL A 129 14.67 9.56 5.04
CA VAL A 129 15.77 9.50 6.01
C VAL A 129 16.92 8.63 5.50
N ILE A 130 16.64 7.44 5.00
CA ILE A 130 17.65 6.47 4.55
C ILE A 130 18.36 6.94 3.28
N ASN A 131 17.68 7.61 2.36
CA ASN A 131 18.30 8.09 1.12
C ASN A 131 18.98 9.46 1.28
N ALA A 132 18.67 10.24 2.33
CA ALA A 132 19.22 11.57 2.55
C ALA A 132 20.75 11.68 2.52
N PRO A 133 21.55 10.74 3.09
CA PRO A 133 23.01 10.80 3.07
C PRO A 133 23.62 10.62 1.67
N PHE A 134 22.87 10.10 0.70
CA PHE A 134 23.39 9.69 -0.60
C PHE A 134 22.97 10.67 -1.70
N ALA A 135 23.87 11.56 -2.11
CA ALA A 135 23.58 12.58 -3.14
C ALA A 135 23.09 12.00 -4.49
N TRP A 136 23.54 10.78 -4.83
CA TRP A 136 23.17 10.04 -6.04
C TRP A 136 21.81 9.30 -5.94
N ARG A 137 21.22 9.26 -4.73
CA ARG A 137 19.96 8.56 -4.41
C ARG A 137 18.91 9.54 -3.87
N ARG A 138 18.79 10.71 -4.47
CA ARG A 138 17.83 11.71 -3.97
C ARG A 138 16.41 11.17 -3.95
N TYR A 139 15.77 11.26 -2.79
CA TYR A 139 14.38 10.92 -2.58
C TYR A 139 13.69 11.99 -1.72
N PRO A 140 12.52 12.51 -2.12
CA PRO A 140 11.86 12.30 -3.41
C PRO A 140 12.70 12.78 -4.60
N ALA A 141 12.50 12.18 -5.78
CA ALA A 141 13.15 12.66 -6.98
C ALA A 141 12.64 14.09 -7.29
N LYS A 142 13.57 14.98 -7.64
CA LYS A 142 13.16 16.30 -8.16
C LYS A 142 12.74 16.12 -9.62
N ASN A 143 11.50 16.56 -9.92
CA ASN A 143 11.06 16.75 -11.29
C ASN A 143 11.88 17.85 -11.97
#